data_51ee4b3dbf780243d9826ed80bbdd66a
#
_entry.id   51ee4b3dbf780243d9826ed80bbdd66a
#
_cell.length_a   1.000
_cell.length_b   1.000
_cell.length_c   1.000
_cell.angle_alpha   90.00
_cell.angle_beta   90.00
_cell.angle_gamma   90.00
#
_symmetry.space_group_name_H-M   'P 1'
#
loop_
_entity.id
_entity.type
_entity.pdbx_description
1 polymer ?
#
loop_
_entity_poly.entity_id
_entity_poly.type
_entity_poly.pdbx_seq_one_letter_code
_entity_poly.pdbx_strand_id
1 'polypeptide(L)'
;GSSDVEFMRINQFYMQTSQNMAKYQGLKTAGKDIELKYLGVYVLTVTDNSTFKGILNISDTVTAVNDQTFDSSKDLIDYVNSQKLGDSVKVTYEEDGQTKSAEGKIITLENGKNGIGIGLIDRTEVTSDVPIRFSTAGIGGPSAGLMFSLAIYTQIADPGLRNGRIVAGTGTIDRDGNVGDIGGIDKKVVASAREGAAIFFAPDNPVSEEEQKAHPDAKNNYQTALEAAKTIKTDMKIVPVKTLQDAIDYLKNNP
;
A
#
# COMPACT_ATOMS: atom_id res chain seq x y z
N GLY A 1 3.11 -21.55 -10.73
CA GLY A 1 2.83 -20.84 -9.49
C GLY A 1 4.11 -20.60 -8.71
N SER A 2 4.19 -19.52 -7.97
CA SER A 2 5.31 -19.24 -7.09
C SER A 2 5.36 -20.30 -5.99
N SER A 3 6.58 -20.69 -5.58
CA SER A 3 6.77 -21.59 -4.46
C SER A 3 6.27 -20.94 -3.16
N ASP A 4 5.99 -21.76 -2.13
CA ASP A 4 5.59 -21.24 -0.81
C ASP A 4 6.62 -20.25 -0.24
N VAL A 5 7.91 -20.47 -0.52
CA VAL A 5 9.00 -19.58 -0.09
C VAL A 5 8.92 -18.22 -0.80
N GLU A 6 8.63 -18.20 -2.10
CA GLU A 6 8.44 -16.96 -2.87
C GLU A 6 7.23 -16.19 -2.38
N PHE A 7 6.12 -16.87 -2.13
CA PHE A 7 4.91 -16.27 -1.59
C PHE A 7 5.16 -15.61 -0.23
N MET A 8 5.87 -16.30 0.67
CA MET A 8 6.25 -15.74 1.98
C MET A 8 7.14 -14.51 1.83
N ARG A 9 8.09 -14.54 0.88
CA ARG A 9 9.00 -13.42 0.63
C ARG A 9 8.26 -12.19 0.11
N ILE A 10 7.34 -12.38 -0.83
CA ILE A 10 6.48 -11.31 -1.36
C ILE A 10 5.66 -10.68 -0.22
N ASN A 11 5.06 -11.49 0.63
CA ASN A 11 4.31 -10.99 1.78
C ASN A 11 5.17 -10.19 2.76
N GLN A 12 6.43 -10.60 2.98
CA GLN A 12 7.38 -9.84 3.79
C GLN A 12 7.64 -8.44 3.19
N PHE A 13 7.79 -8.34 1.87
CA PHE A 13 8.00 -7.05 1.21
C PHE A 13 6.79 -6.14 1.37
N TYR A 14 5.58 -6.66 1.18
CA TYR A 14 4.35 -5.90 1.41
C TYR A 14 4.26 -5.41 2.85
N MET A 15 4.56 -6.28 3.81
CA MET A 15 4.53 -5.95 5.23
C MET A 15 5.56 -4.87 5.57
N GLN A 16 6.79 -5.03 5.13
CA GLN A 16 7.87 -4.08 5.38
C GLN A 16 7.56 -2.70 4.81
N THR A 17 7.08 -2.65 3.57
CA THR A 17 6.70 -1.39 2.91
C THR A 17 5.56 -0.71 3.65
N SER A 18 4.54 -1.47 4.03
CA SER A 18 3.39 -0.96 4.79
C SER A 18 3.81 -0.42 6.16
N GLN A 19 4.65 -1.15 6.89
CA GLN A 19 5.15 -0.73 8.20
C GLN A 19 6.02 0.52 8.11
N ASN A 20 6.89 0.62 7.13
CA ASN A 20 7.73 1.80 6.90
C ASN A 20 6.87 3.03 6.61
N MET A 21 5.86 2.87 5.76
CA MET A 21 4.96 3.97 5.42
C MET A 21 4.13 4.39 6.63
N ALA A 22 3.68 3.44 7.45
CA ALA A 22 2.94 3.72 8.67
C ALA A 22 3.80 4.46 9.71
N LYS A 23 5.06 4.07 9.87
CA LYS A 23 6.02 4.81 10.73
C LYS A 23 6.18 6.24 10.25
N TYR A 24 6.39 6.40 8.95
CA TYR A 24 6.58 7.73 8.36
C TYR A 24 5.36 8.61 8.60
N GLN A 25 4.18 8.14 8.24
CA GLN A 25 2.96 8.93 8.38
C GLN A 25 2.57 9.18 9.85
N GLY A 26 2.63 8.17 10.67
CA GLY A 26 2.27 8.28 12.08
C GLY A 26 3.20 9.23 12.85
N LEU A 27 4.51 9.10 12.68
CA LEU A 27 5.49 9.96 13.36
C LEU A 27 5.50 11.36 12.80
N LYS A 28 5.44 11.53 11.49
CA LYS A 28 5.39 12.85 10.85
C LYS A 28 4.17 13.63 11.30
N THR A 29 3.01 12.99 11.30
CA THR A 29 1.76 13.63 11.74
C THR A 29 1.78 13.95 13.24
N ALA A 30 2.50 13.16 14.03
CA ALA A 30 2.74 13.42 15.45
C ALA A 30 3.81 14.51 15.72
N GLY A 31 4.37 15.11 14.67
CA GLY A 31 5.36 16.19 14.80
C GLY A 31 6.78 15.71 15.10
N LYS A 32 7.07 14.43 14.88
CA LYS A 32 8.40 13.86 15.09
C LYS A 32 9.23 13.89 13.80
N ASP A 33 10.55 14.03 13.96
CA ASP A 33 11.47 13.96 12.84
C ASP A 33 11.56 12.52 12.33
N ILE A 34 11.30 12.34 11.06
CA ILE A 34 11.44 11.07 10.36
C ILE A 34 11.79 11.32 8.90
N GLU A 35 12.67 10.49 8.37
CA GLU A 35 13.05 10.51 6.97
C GLU A 35 12.61 9.23 6.28
N LEU A 36 11.96 9.36 5.14
CA LEU A 36 11.61 8.27 4.24
C LEU A 36 12.47 8.37 2.99
N LYS A 37 13.28 7.33 2.74
CA LYS A 37 14.11 7.23 1.56
C LYS A 37 13.57 6.16 0.63
N TYR A 38 13.34 6.53 -0.62
CA TYR A 38 12.98 5.60 -1.69
C TYR A 38 14.27 5.02 -2.29
N LEU A 39 14.40 3.69 -2.26
CA LEU A 39 15.59 2.98 -2.74
C LEU A 39 15.41 2.34 -4.11
N GLY A 40 14.19 2.25 -4.59
CA GLY A 40 13.82 1.60 -5.82
C GLY A 40 12.57 0.74 -5.64
N VAL A 41 12.43 -0.28 -6.45
CA VAL A 41 11.30 -1.22 -6.36
C VAL A 41 11.80 -2.67 -6.27
N TYR A 42 11.16 -3.44 -5.42
CA TYR A 42 11.33 -4.88 -5.41
C TYR A 42 10.63 -5.49 -6.62
N VAL A 43 11.28 -6.42 -7.29
CA VAL A 43 10.65 -7.28 -8.31
C VAL A 43 9.85 -8.37 -7.59
N LEU A 44 8.56 -8.43 -7.83
CA LEU A 44 7.66 -9.43 -7.27
C LEU A 44 7.38 -10.56 -8.26
N THR A 45 7.22 -10.20 -9.54
CA THR A 45 6.94 -11.13 -10.62
C THR A 45 7.57 -10.63 -11.91
N VAL A 46 7.83 -11.54 -12.82
CA VAL A 46 8.24 -11.22 -14.20
C VAL A 46 7.31 -11.98 -15.11
N THR A 47 6.59 -11.28 -16.00
CA THR A 47 5.64 -11.91 -16.91
C THR A 47 6.35 -12.78 -17.96
N ASP A 48 5.68 -13.80 -18.47
CA ASP A 48 6.28 -14.75 -19.39
C ASP A 48 6.74 -14.10 -20.71
N ASN A 49 6.04 -13.04 -21.14
CA ASN A 49 6.39 -12.29 -22.34
C ASN A 49 7.43 -11.19 -22.13
N SER A 50 7.88 -10.97 -20.89
CA SER A 50 8.90 -9.98 -20.59
C SER A 50 10.25 -10.37 -21.17
N THR A 51 10.95 -9.41 -21.78
CA THR A 51 12.33 -9.63 -22.24
C THR A 51 13.32 -9.71 -21.08
N PHE A 52 12.90 -9.40 -19.87
CA PHE A 52 13.68 -9.58 -18.64
C PHE A 52 13.43 -10.92 -17.94
N LYS A 53 12.60 -11.77 -18.52
CA LYS A 53 12.37 -13.13 -18.01
C LYS A 53 13.69 -13.92 -18.00
N GLY A 54 14.02 -14.51 -16.86
CA GLY A 54 15.29 -15.21 -16.66
C GLY A 54 16.48 -14.30 -16.34
N ILE A 55 16.28 -12.97 -16.33
CA ILE A 55 17.30 -11.97 -15.97
C ILE A 55 17.00 -11.35 -14.62
N LEU A 56 15.81 -10.76 -14.46
CA LEU A 56 15.32 -10.24 -13.18
C LEU A 56 14.66 -11.36 -12.38
N ASN A 57 14.99 -11.43 -11.12
CA ASN A 57 14.46 -12.40 -10.18
C ASN A 57 13.63 -11.73 -9.09
N ILE A 58 12.74 -12.50 -8.49
CA ILE A 58 11.99 -12.05 -7.31
C ILE A 58 12.99 -11.63 -6.23
N SER A 59 12.72 -10.51 -5.61
CA SER A 59 13.56 -9.82 -4.61
C SER A 59 14.73 -8.99 -5.14
N ASP A 60 15.00 -9.00 -6.43
CA ASP A 60 15.89 -8.00 -6.99
C ASP A 60 15.29 -6.60 -6.79
N THR A 61 16.15 -5.60 -6.69
CA THR A 61 15.71 -4.20 -6.57
C THR A 61 16.08 -3.44 -7.83
N VAL A 62 15.08 -2.96 -8.57
CA VAL A 62 15.32 -2.05 -9.70
C VAL A 62 15.55 -0.66 -9.15
N THR A 63 16.71 -0.09 -9.44
CA THR A 63 17.16 1.21 -8.93
C THR A 63 17.12 2.32 -9.97
N ALA A 64 17.22 1.99 -11.26
CA ALA A 64 17.18 2.95 -12.35
C ALA A 64 16.67 2.31 -13.63
N VAL A 65 16.08 3.12 -14.49
CA VAL A 65 15.68 2.74 -15.86
C VAL A 65 16.24 3.79 -16.81
N ASN A 66 16.98 3.37 -17.83
CA ASN A 66 17.68 4.27 -18.77
C ASN A 66 18.52 5.33 -18.03
N ASP A 67 19.22 4.90 -16.98
CA ASP A 67 20.04 5.73 -16.10
C ASP A 67 19.29 6.84 -15.35
N GLN A 68 17.97 6.75 -15.30
CA GLN A 68 17.13 7.66 -14.52
C GLN A 68 16.69 6.98 -13.22
N THR A 69 16.76 7.72 -12.12
CA THR A 69 16.24 7.33 -10.83
C THR A 69 14.87 7.99 -10.60
N PHE A 70 14.06 7.41 -9.72
CA PHE A 70 12.71 7.88 -9.43
C PHE A 70 12.50 8.02 -7.93
N ASP A 71 11.52 8.83 -7.54
CA ASP A 71 11.16 9.03 -6.13
C ASP A 71 10.00 8.14 -5.66
N SER A 72 9.36 7.45 -6.60
CA SER A 72 8.24 6.55 -6.32
C SER A 72 8.09 5.50 -7.43
N SER A 73 7.39 4.41 -7.11
CA SER A 73 7.02 3.41 -8.13
C SER A 73 6.10 3.99 -9.19
N LYS A 74 5.23 4.94 -8.82
CA LYS A 74 4.35 5.62 -9.78
C LYS A 74 5.15 6.34 -10.86
N ASP A 75 6.16 7.12 -10.48
CA ASP A 75 6.99 7.85 -11.41
C ASP A 75 7.76 6.90 -12.35
N LEU A 76 8.26 5.79 -11.82
CA LEU A 76 8.90 4.75 -12.61
C LEU A 76 7.92 4.14 -13.62
N ILE A 77 6.73 3.77 -13.17
CA ILE A 77 5.69 3.20 -14.03
C ILE A 77 5.28 4.18 -15.12
N ASP A 78 5.04 5.44 -14.78
CA ASP A 78 4.66 6.47 -15.74
C ASP A 78 5.75 6.67 -16.81
N TYR A 79 7.02 6.69 -16.40
CA TYR A 79 8.15 6.78 -17.32
C TYR A 79 8.18 5.59 -18.29
N VAL A 80 8.09 4.37 -17.78
CA VAL A 80 8.14 3.16 -18.60
C VAL A 80 6.93 3.07 -19.52
N ASN A 81 5.74 3.44 -19.04
CA ASN A 81 4.53 3.48 -19.86
C ASN A 81 4.62 4.50 -21.01
N SER A 82 5.41 5.55 -20.85
CA SER A 82 5.61 6.60 -21.86
C SER A 82 6.56 6.20 -22.99
N GLN A 83 7.30 5.11 -22.83
CA GLN A 83 8.22 4.62 -23.84
C GLN A 83 7.45 3.93 -24.97
N LYS A 84 8.07 3.88 -26.16
CA LYS A 84 7.45 3.28 -27.34
C LYS A 84 7.64 1.76 -27.35
N LEU A 85 6.62 1.05 -27.82
CA LEU A 85 6.69 -0.38 -28.00
C LEU A 85 7.90 -0.74 -28.88
N GLY A 86 8.70 -1.70 -28.41
CA GLY A 86 9.88 -2.17 -29.09
C GLY A 86 11.16 -1.37 -28.84
N ASP A 87 11.07 -0.24 -28.15
CA ASP A 87 12.27 0.54 -27.77
C ASP A 87 13.15 -0.28 -26.84
N SER A 88 14.46 -0.11 -27.00
CA SER A 88 15.43 -0.67 -26.05
C SER A 88 15.33 0.05 -24.71
N VAL A 89 15.40 -0.69 -23.64
CA VAL A 89 15.35 -0.18 -22.29
C VAL A 89 16.45 -0.84 -21.45
N LYS A 90 17.21 -0.02 -20.72
CA LYS A 90 18.24 -0.49 -19.81
C LYS A 90 17.69 -0.44 -18.38
N VAL A 91 17.74 -1.56 -17.69
CA VAL A 91 17.35 -1.65 -16.27
C VAL A 91 18.59 -1.86 -15.41
N THR A 92 18.79 -0.98 -14.44
CA THR A 92 19.82 -1.13 -13.42
C THR A 92 19.17 -1.70 -12.16
N TYR A 93 19.75 -2.76 -11.61
CA TYR A 93 19.18 -3.46 -10.48
C TYR A 93 20.24 -4.00 -9.54
N GLU A 94 19.83 -4.26 -8.31
CA GLU A 94 20.66 -4.91 -7.30
C GLU A 94 20.18 -6.34 -7.12
N GLU A 95 21.12 -7.28 -7.14
CA GLU A 95 20.92 -8.69 -6.86
C GLU A 95 21.98 -9.11 -5.84
N ASP A 96 21.54 -9.61 -4.70
CA ASP A 96 22.43 -10.03 -3.60
C ASP A 96 23.49 -8.97 -3.23
N GLY A 97 23.09 -7.71 -3.20
CA GLY A 97 23.94 -6.57 -2.86
C GLY A 97 24.88 -6.10 -3.99
N GLN A 98 24.82 -6.72 -5.16
CA GLN A 98 25.62 -6.32 -6.33
C GLN A 98 24.78 -5.56 -7.34
N THR A 99 25.31 -4.44 -7.81
CA THR A 99 24.67 -3.65 -8.87
C THR A 99 24.96 -4.25 -10.24
N LYS A 100 23.91 -4.53 -10.99
CA LYS A 100 23.94 -5.09 -12.34
C LYS A 100 23.10 -4.25 -13.27
N SER A 101 23.27 -4.42 -14.54
CA SER A 101 22.37 -3.86 -15.56
C SER A 101 22.10 -4.86 -16.66
N ALA A 102 20.92 -4.73 -17.28
CA ALA A 102 20.52 -5.55 -18.40
C ALA A 102 19.72 -4.69 -19.38
N GLU A 103 19.81 -5.04 -20.65
CA GLU A 103 19.01 -4.41 -21.69
C GLU A 103 17.89 -5.34 -22.13
N GLY A 104 16.75 -4.76 -22.41
CA GLY A 104 15.57 -5.44 -22.90
C GLY A 104 14.76 -4.53 -23.81
N LYS A 105 13.51 -4.89 -23.99
CA LYS A 105 12.58 -4.18 -24.86
C LYS A 105 11.32 -3.81 -24.13
N ILE A 106 10.73 -2.70 -24.52
CA ILE A 106 9.38 -2.32 -24.11
C ILE A 106 8.39 -3.26 -24.82
N ILE A 107 7.49 -3.84 -24.05
CA ILE A 107 6.44 -4.77 -24.50
C ILE A 107 5.05 -4.19 -24.24
N THR A 108 4.02 -4.80 -24.81
CA THR A 108 2.63 -4.53 -24.45
C THR A 108 2.23 -5.40 -23.26
N LEU A 109 1.73 -4.77 -22.20
CA LEU A 109 1.22 -5.44 -21.01
C LEU A 109 -0.23 -5.91 -21.22
N GLU A 110 -0.72 -6.79 -20.32
CA GLU A 110 -2.11 -7.28 -20.38
C GLU A 110 -3.15 -6.15 -20.35
N ASN A 111 -2.85 -5.06 -19.64
CA ASN A 111 -3.72 -3.88 -19.57
C ASN A 111 -3.65 -2.98 -20.81
N GLY A 112 -2.92 -3.38 -21.84
CA GLY A 112 -2.74 -2.62 -23.08
C GLY A 112 -1.72 -1.50 -23.02
N LYS A 113 -1.10 -1.26 -21.86
CA LYS A 113 -0.05 -0.24 -21.70
C LYS A 113 1.31 -0.79 -22.07
N ASN A 114 2.23 0.10 -22.40
CA ASN A 114 3.63 -0.25 -22.63
C ASN A 114 4.37 -0.43 -21.30
N GLY A 115 5.26 -1.39 -21.23
CA GLY A 115 5.99 -1.67 -20.01
C GLY A 115 7.09 -2.69 -20.18
N ILE A 116 7.70 -3.09 -19.08
CA ILE A 116 8.77 -4.10 -19.06
C ILE A 116 8.32 -5.46 -18.51
N GLY A 117 7.08 -5.57 -18.04
CA GLY A 117 6.49 -6.84 -17.61
C GLY A 117 6.95 -7.33 -16.26
N ILE A 118 7.05 -6.44 -15.28
CA ILE A 118 7.33 -6.81 -13.89
C ILE A 118 6.21 -6.37 -12.96
N GLY A 119 5.89 -7.20 -11.96
CA GLY A 119 5.15 -6.77 -10.77
C GLY A 119 6.12 -6.21 -9.76
N LEU A 120 5.76 -5.13 -9.10
CA LEU A 120 6.69 -4.40 -8.26
C LEU A 120 6.02 -3.79 -7.02
N ILE A 121 6.85 -3.52 -6.01
CA ILE A 121 6.47 -2.74 -4.84
C ILE A 121 7.65 -1.89 -4.38
N ASP A 122 7.38 -0.72 -3.80
CA ASP A 122 8.40 0.19 -3.31
C ASP A 122 9.32 -0.49 -2.28
N ARG A 123 10.62 -0.30 -2.46
CA ARG A 123 11.61 -0.54 -1.43
C ARG A 123 11.97 0.79 -0.79
N THR A 124 11.71 0.88 0.51
CA THR A 124 11.92 2.11 1.28
C THR A 124 12.76 1.84 2.50
N GLU A 125 13.33 2.91 3.05
CA GLU A 125 14.06 2.92 4.30
C GLU A 125 13.59 4.12 5.11
N VAL A 126 13.30 3.93 6.39
CA VAL A 126 12.91 5.02 7.30
C VAL A 126 13.95 5.17 8.40
N THR A 127 14.26 6.42 8.72
CA THR A 127 15.20 6.80 9.77
C THR A 127 14.51 7.71 10.76
N SER A 128 14.49 7.32 12.04
CA SER A 128 13.91 8.10 13.14
C SER A 128 14.55 7.71 14.46
N ASP A 129 14.63 8.65 15.40
CA ASP A 129 15.07 8.39 16.76
C ASP A 129 13.99 7.76 17.64
N VAL A 130 12.75 7.71 17.16
CA VAL A 130 11.64 7.09 17.90
C VAL A 130 11.55 5.61 17.56
N PRO A 131 11.79 4.70 18.53
CA PRO A 131 11.68 3.28 18.29
C PRO A 131 10.21 2.87 18.18
N ILE A 132 9.87 2.21 17.08
CA ILE A 132 8.54 1.64 16.84
C ILE A 132 8.68 0.15 16.62
N ARG A 133 7.87 -0.62 17.34
CA ARG A 133 7.76 -2.07 17.15
C ARG A 133 6.32 -2.41 16.78
N PHE A 134 6.17 -3.25 15.76
CA PHE A 134 4.86 -3.76 15.34
C PHE A 134 4.64 -5.16 15.91
N SER A 135 3.49 -5.33 16.57
CA SER A 135 3.00 -6.66 16.88
C SER A 135 2.26 -7.19 15.66
N THR A 136 2.87 -8.11 14.94
CA THR A 136 2.35 -8.61 13.67
C THR A 136 1.60 -9.93 13.78
N ALA A 137 1.41 -10.45 14.98
CA ALA A 137 0.67 -11.70 15.19
C ALA A 137 -0.76 -11.58 14.65
N GLY A 138 -1.00 -12.18 13.50
CA GLY A 138 -2.32 -12.25 12.89
C GLY A 138 -2.76 -11.04 12.06
N ILE A 139 -1.91 -10.02 11.93
CA ILE A 139 -2.20 -8.84 11.11
C ILE A 139 -1.17 -8.75 10.00
N GLY A 140 -1.62 -8.85 8.77
CA GLY A 140 -0.73 -8.86 7.63
C GLY A 140 -1.22 -7.99 6.48
N GLY A 141 -0.28 -7.60 5.64
CA GLY A 141 -0.52 -6.97 4.37
C GLY A 141 -0.63 -5.45 4.40
N PRO A 142 -0.70 -4.84 3.19
CA PRO A 142 -0.70 -3.39 3.03
C PRO A 142 -1.95 -2.70 3.59
N SER A 143 -3.05 -3.43 3.74
CA SER A 143 -4.33 -2.90 4.23
C SER A 143 -4.30 -2.44 5.70
N ALA A 144 -3.25 -2.76 6.45
CA ALA A 144 -3.06 -2.31 7.83
C ALA A 144 -2.42 -0.92 7.94
N GLY A 145 -1.99 -0.32 6.84
CA GLY A 145 -1.24 0.94 6.82
C GLY A 145 -1.93 2.08 7.54
N LEU A 146 -3.22 2.32 7.27
CA LEU A 146 -4.00 3.37 7.95
C LEU A 146 -4.02 3.17 9.47
N MET A 147 -4.41 1.98 9.93
CA MET A 147 -4.60 1.73 11.35
C MET A 147 -3.29 1.67 12.12
N PHE A 148 -2.21 1.19 11.52
CA PHE A 148 -0.87 1.29 12.11
C PHE A 148 -0.43 2.75 12.25
N SER A 149 -0.65 3.57 11.22
CA SER A 149 -0.35 5.02 11.27
C SER A 149 -1.13 5.72 12.38
N LEU A 150 -2.40 5.42 12.49
CA LEU A 150 -3.28 5.98 13.52
C LEU A 150 -2.86 5.54 14.92
N ALA A 151 -2.48 4.28 15.10
CA ALA A 151 -1.99 3.76 16.37
C ALA A 151 -0.69 4.44 16.80
N ILE A 152 0.25 4.66 15.90
CA ILE A 152 1.49 5.37 16.16
C ILE A 152 1.19 6.81 16.57
N TYR A 153 0.36 7.52 15.80
CA TYR A 153 -0.04 8.88 16.12
C TYR A 153 -0.66 8.97 17.53
N THR A 154 -1.60 8.06 17.82
CA THR A 154 -2.31 8.04 19.09
C THR A 154 -1.35 7.85 20.26
N GLN A 155 -0.43 6.90 20.17
CA GLN A 155 0.54 6.63 21.23
C GLN A 155 1.50 7.80 21.49
N ILE A 156 1.92 8.49 20.43
CA ILE A 156 2.95 9.52 20.51
C ILE A 156 2.35 10.90 20.82
N ALA A 157 1.26 11.27 20.15
CA ALA A 157 0.73 12.62 20.19
C ALA A 157 -0.51 12.79 21.06
N ASP A 158 -1.38 11.77 21.12
CA ASP A 158 -2.67 11.89 21.81
C ASP A 158 -3.16 10.55 22.35
N PRO A 159 -2.60 10.08 23.49
CA PRO A 159 -2.97 8.78 24.06
C PRO A 159 -4.44 8.61 24.41
N GLY A 160 -5.17 9.72 24.63
CA GLY A 160 -6.59 9.72 24.97
C GLY A 160 -7.55 9.81 23.78
N LEU A 161 -7.03 9.86 22.56
CA LEU A 161 -7.84 10.14 21.36
C LEU A 161 -8.99 9.15 21.15
N ARG A 162 -8.77 7.88 21.41
CA ARG A 162 -9.82 6.85 21.29
C ARG A 162 -10.90 6.93 22.35
N ASN A 163 -10.61 7.58 23.45
CA ASN A 163 -11.54 7.76 24.59
C ASN A 163 -12.15 6.44 25.09
N GLY A 164 -11.32 5.41 25.24
CA GLY A 164 -11.75 4.09 25.74
C GLY A 164 -12.50 3.23 24.73
N ARG A 165 -12.72 3.72 23.51
CA ARG A 165 -13.42 2.97 22.47
C ARG A 165 -12.47 2.01 21.74
N ILE A 166 -13.04 0.93 21.21
CA ILE A 166 -12.37 0.09 20.23
C ILE A 166 -12.59 0.74 18.87
N VAL A 167 -11.50 1.18 18.22
CA VAL A 167 -11.51 1.82 16.92
C VAL A 167 -10.90 0.86 15.91
N ALA A 168 -11.67 0.48 14.92
CA ALA A 168 -11.26 -0.37 13.83
C ALA A 168 -11.20 0.40 12.51
N GLY A 169 -10.71 -0.23 11.48
CA GLY A 169 -10.65 0.34 10.15
C GLY A 169 -9.71 -0.43 9.24
N THR A 170 -9.63 0.01 8.01
CA THR A 170 -8.76 -0.57 7.02
C THR A 170 -8.39 0.45 5.96
N GLY A 171 -7.31 0.21 5.26
CA GLY A 171 -6.83 1.06 4.19
C GLY A 171 -5.33 0.98 4.06
N THR A 172 -4.82 1.07 2.85
CA THR A 172 -3.41 1.31 2.63
C THR A 172 -3.10 2.77 2.96
N ILE A 173 -1.86 3.09 3.18
CA ILE A 173 -1.42 4.46 3.38
C ILE A 173 -0.25 4.76 2.45
N ASP A 174 -0.27 5.90 1.78
CA ASP A 174 0.79 6.31 0.89
C ASP A 174 1.68 7.40 1.51
N ARG A 175 2.68 7.84 0.76
CA ARG A 175 3.65 8.84 1.18
C ARG A 175 3.03 10.20 1.49
N ASP A 176 1.89 10.52 0.88
CA ASP A 176 1.18 11.78 1.06
C ASP A 176 0.10 11.71 2.14
N GLY A 177 -0.05 10.54 2.79
CA GLY A 177 -1.07 10.32 3.81
C GLY A 177 -2.43 9.93 3.26
N ASN A 178 -2.51 9.61 1.97
CA ASN A 178 -3.75 9.17 1.33
C ASN A 178 -4.06 7.71 1.66
N VAL A 179 -5.32 7.45 1.90
CA VAL A 179 -5.84 6.11 2.18
C VAL A 179 -6.23 5.45 0.87
N GLY A 180 -5.71 4.25 0.64
CA GLY A 180 -6.01 3.46 -0.55
C GLY A 180 -7.02 2.35 -0.31
N ASP A 181 -7.59 1.86 -1.40
CA ASP A 181 -8.60 0.82 -1.40
C ASP A 181 -8.04 -0.55 -1.00
N ILE A 182 -8.93 -1.39 -0.48
CA ILE A 182 -8.59 -2.76 -0.06
C ILE A 182 -9.65 -3.74 -0.54
N GLY A 183 -9.35 -5.01 -0.47
CA GLY A 183 -10.30 -6.08 -0.78
C GLY A 183 -10.93 -6.69 0.48
N GLY A 184 -12.15 -7.21 0.34
CA GLY A 184 -12.82 -7.96 1.41
C GLY A 184 -13.28 -7.12 2.60
N ILE A 185 -13.61 -5.85 2.39
CA ILE A 185 -13.99 -4.94 3.48
C ILE A 185 -15.25 -5.39 4.22
N ASP A 186 -16.17 -6.05 3.54
CA ASP A 186 -17.40 -6.61 4.14
C ASP A 186 -17.07 -7.56 5.29
N LYS A 187 -16.10 -8.44 5.10
CA LYS A 187 -15.64 -9.38 6.11
C LYS A 187 -14.96 -8.70 7.29
N LYS A 188 -14.21 -7.65 7.01
CA LYS A 188 -13.52 -6.85 8.03
C LYS A 188 -14.51 -6.09 8.91
N VAL A 189 -15.58 -5.57 8.32
CA VAL A 189 -16.68 -4.92 9.06
C VAL A 189 -17.33 -5.91 10.02
N VAL A 190 -17.66 -7.10 9.55
CA VAL A 190 -18.28 -8.15 10.38
C VAL A 190 -17.35 -8.53 11.55
N ALA A 191 -16.09 -8.77 11.29
CA ALA A 191 -15.11 -9.13 12.32
C ALA A 191 -14.95 -8.01 13.37
N SER A 192 -14.85 -6.77 12.93
CA SER A 192 -14.70 -5.62 13.81
C SER A 192 -15.92 -5.40 14.70
N ALA A 193 -17.12 -5.56 14.16
CA ALA A 193 -18.36 -5.48 14.92
C ALA A 193 -18.45 -6.56 16.00
N ARG A 194 -18.02 -7.78 15.69
CA ARG A 194 -17.97 -8.90 16.65
C ARG A 194 -17.01 -8.64 17.80
N GLU A 195 -15.92 -7.92 17.55
CA GLU A 195 -14.94 -7.54 18.56
C GLU A 195 -15.38 -6.34 19.40
N GLY A 196 -16.52 -5.76 19.12
CA GLY A 196 -17.07 -4.63 19.87
C GLY A 196 -16.55 -3.27 19.44
N ALA A 197 -16.06 -3.12 18.22
CA ALA A 197 -15.62 -1.82 17.72
C ALA A 197 -16.79 -0.84 17.66
N ALA A 198 -16.55 0.38 18.13
CA ALA A 198 -17.51 1.48 18.07
C ALA A 198 -17.45 2.23 16.75
N ILE A 199 -16.28 2.25 16.12
CA ILE A 199 -15.98 3.00 14.90
C ILE A 199 -15.21 2.10 13.94
N PHE A 200 -15.54 2.21 12.65
CA PHE A 200 -14.79 1.55 11.57
C PHE A 200 -14.49 2.57 10.46
N PHE A 201 -13.21 2.85 10.25
CA PHE A 201 -12.77 3.72 9.17
C PHE A 201 -12.67 2.95 7.85
N ALA A 202 -13.40 3.43 6.84
CA ALA A 202 -13.45 2.80 5.51
C ALA A 202 -12.94 3.78 4.44
N PRO A 203 -12.09 3.30 3.51
CA PRO A 203 -11.65 4.13 2.38
C PRO A 203 -12.85 4.61 1.55
N ASP A 204 -12.86 5.91 1.23
CA ASP A 204 -13.92 6.53 0.44
C ASP A 204 -13.36 7.16 -0.84
N ASN A 205 -12.77 6.33 -1.67
CA ASN A 205 -12.25 6.76 -2.96
C ASN A 205 -13.29 6.46 -4.06
N PRO A 206 -13.39 7.29 -5.10
CA PRO A 206 -14.30 7.02 -6.20
C PRO A 206 -13.91 5.73 -6.94
N VAL A 207 -14.91 5.00 -7.41
CA VAL A 207 -14.71 3.87 -8.32
C VAL A 207 -14.09 4.42 -9.62
N SER A 208 -13.05 3.75 -10.14
CA SER A 208 -12.41 4.17 -11.38
C SER A 208 -13.41 4.14 -12.56
N GLU A 209 -13.18 4.99 -13.55
CA GLU A 209 -14.03 5.01 -14.76
C GLU A 209 -14.00 3.67 -15.49
N GLU A 210 -12.84 3.03 -15.52
CA GLU A 210 -12.65 1.73 -16.13
C GLU A 210 -13.48 0.64 -15.42
N GLU A 211 -13.45 0.61 -14.10
CA GLU A 211 -14.24 -0.33 -13.31
C GLU A 211 -15.73 -0.03 -13.41
N GLN A 212 -16.11 1.25 -13.42
CA GLN A 212 -17.49 1.67 -13.57
C GLN A 212 -18.10 1.25 -14.92
N LYS A 213 -17.27 1.28 -15.99
CA LYS A 213 -17.68 0.82 -17.32
C LYS A 213 -17.82 -0.71 -17.38
N ALA A 214 -16.91 -1.43 -16.75
CA ALA A 214 -16.93 -2.89 -16.70
C ALA A 214 -18.05 -3.41 -15.79
N HIS A 215 -18.30 -2.71 -14.68
CA HIS A 215 -19.29 -3.06 -13.67
C HIS A 215 -20.06 -1.82 -13.23
N PRO A 216 -21.19 -1.48 -13.92
CA PRO A 216 -21.97 -0.26 -13.62
C PRO A 216 -22.45 -0.14 -12.17
N ASP A 217 -22.64 -1.27 -11.50
CA ASP A 217 -23.08 -1.33 -10.09
C ASP A 217 -21.91 -1.41 -9.10
N ALA A 218 -20.67 -1.19 -9.56
CA ALA A 218 -19.49 -1.24 -8.70
C ALA A 218 -19.59 -0.22 -7.57
N LYS A 219 -19.26 -0.66 -6.36
CA LYS A 219 -19.26 0.15 -5.15
C LYS A 219 -17.85 0.33 -4.62
N ASN A 220 -17.59 1.48 -4.03
CA ASN A 220 -16.32 1.68 -3.35
C ASN A 220 -16.32 1.01 -1.96
N ASN A 221 -15.18 1.06 -1.28
CA ASN A 221 -15.04 0.42 0.03
C ASN A 221 -16.05 0.96 1.05
N TYR A 222 -16.25 2.27 1.12
CA TYR A 222 -17.17 2.88 2.07
C TYR A 222 -18.60 2.39 1.86
N GLN A 223 -19.07 2.38 0.62
CA GLN A 223 -20.43 1.92 0.26
C GLN A 223 -20.61 0.44 0.62
N THR A 224 -19.63 -0.40 0.32
CA THR A 224 -19.65 -1.82 0.68
C THR A 224 -19.64 -2.03 2.19
N ALA A 225 -18.86 -1.23 2.92
CA ALA A 225 -18.82 -1.29 4.39
C ALA A 225 -20.16 -0.90 5.01
N LEU A 226 -20.83 0.15 4.48
CA LEU A 226 -22.17 0.54 4.94
C LEU A 226 -23.19 -0.57 4.75
N GLU A 227 -23.18 -1.23 3.62
CA GLU A 227 -24.10 -2.35 3.36
C GLU A 227 -23.86 -3.52 4.30
N ALA A 228 -22.59 -3.87 4.53
CA ALA A 228 -22.25 -4.94 5.45
C ALA A 228 -22.73 -4.62 6.88
N ALA A 229 -22.55 -3.38 7.32
CA ALA A 229 -23.00 -2.92 8.63
C ALA A 229 -24.53 -3.00 8.77
N LYS A 230 -25.28 -2.61 7.73
CA LYS A 230 -26.74 -2.73 7.70
C LYS A 230 -27.20 -4.19 7.78
N THR A 231 -26.54 -5.05 7.04
CA THR A 231 -26.91 -6.49 6.98
C THR A 231 -26.79 -7.14 8.35
N ILE A 232 -25.75 -6.83 9.12
CA ILE A 232 -25.52 -7.38 10.45
C ILE A 232 -26.20 -6.58 11.57
N LYS A 233 -26.86 -5.46 11.24
CA LYS A 233 -27.57 -4.58 12.18
C LYS A 233 -26.70 -4.13 13.36
N THR A 234 -25.47 -3.72 13.08
CA THR A 234 -24.54 -3.21 14.10
C THR A 234 -24.73 -1.73 14.33
N ASP A 235 -24.49 -1.30 15.58
CA ASP A 235 -24.42 0.12 15.94
C ASP A 235 -23.05 0.75 15.67
N MET A 236 -22.07 -0.05 15.22
CA MET A 236 -20.74 0.43 14.85
C MET A 236 -20.86 1.50 13.77
N LYS A 237 -20.24 2.66 14.00
CA LYS A 237 -20.19 3.76 13.02
C LYS A 237 -19.23 3.42 11.91
N ILE A 238 -19.70 3.46 10.67
CA ILE A 238 -18.83 3.40 9.49
C ILE A 238 -18.49 4.83 9.09
N VAL A 239 -17.21 5.15 9.09
CA VAL A 239 -16.72 6.52 8.86
C VAL A 239 -15.87 6.55 7.58
N PRO A 240 -16.26 7.36 6.59
CA PRO A 240 -15.47 7.48 5.35
C PRO A 240 -14.20 8.28 5.59
N VAL A 241 -13.09 7.81 5.02
CA VAL A 241 -11.81 8.51 5.10
C VAL A 241 -11.11 8.48 3.75
N LYS A 242 -10.43 9.57 3.43
CA LYS A 242 -9.53 9.71 2.26
C LYS A 242 -8.08 9.86 2.68
N THR A 243 -7.85 10.32 3.91
CA THR A 243 -6.50 10.55 4.45
C THR A 243 -6.42 10.10 5.90
N LEU A 244 -5.18 9.93 6.39
CA LEU A 244 -4.94 9.69 7.82
C LEU A 244 -5.51 10.85 8.67
N GLN A 245 -5.37 12.09 8.19
CA GLN A 245 -5.86 13.27 8.90
C GLN A 245 -7.38 13.22 9.08
N ASP A 246 -8.12 12.69 8.10
CA ASP A 246 -9.58 12.53 8.21
C ASP A 246 -9.96 11.65 9.41
N ALA A 247 -9.24 10.57 9.63
CA ALA A 247 -9.48 9.68 10.76
C ALA A 247 -9.17 10.38 12.10
N ILE A 248 -8.06 11.09 12.17
CA ILE A 248 -7.67 11.86 13.38
C ILE A 248 -8.70 12.93 13.67
N ASP A 249 -9.10 13.70 12.67
CA ASP A 249 -10.09 14.79 12.83
C ASP A 249 -11.44 14.26 13.27
N TYR A 250 -11.88 13.13 12.73
CA TYR A 250 -13.11 12.50 13.17
C TYR A 250 -13.06 12.17 14.66
N LEU A 251 -11.99 11.56 15.13
CA LEU A 251 -11.86 11.19 16.55
C LEU A 251 -11.79 12.43 17.46
N LYS A 252 -11.12 13.50 17.02
CA LYS A 252 -11.07 14.77 17.77
C LYS A 252 -12.42 15.45 17.86
N ASN A 253 -13.20 15.41 16.78
CA ASN A 253 -14.50 16.07 16.71
C ASN A 253 -15.66 15.23 17.29
N ASN A 254 -15.41 13.96 17.56
CA ASN A 254 -16.38 13.01 18.12
C ASN A 254 -15.78 12.25 19.29
N PRO A 255 -15.52 12.96 20.41
CA PRO A 255 -14.88 12.38 21.58
C PRO A 255 -15.70 11.31 22.28
#